data_bd22eab2947a1534b1a827ae3b3a0468
#
_entry.id   bd22eab2947a1534b1a827ae3b3a0468
#
_cell.length_a   1.000
_cell.length_b   1.000
_cell.length_c   1.000
_cell.angle_alpha   90.00
_cell.angle_beta   90.00
_cell.angle_gamma   90.00
#
_symmetry.space_group_name_H-M   'P 1'
#
loop_
_entity.id
_entity.type
_entity.pdbx_description
1 polymer ?
#
loop_
_entity_poly.entity_id
_entity_poly.type
_entity_poly.pdbx_seq_one_letter_code
_entity_poly.pdbx_strand_id
1 'polypeptide(L)'
;LKFSSDQNILEPEAIIDWDQATRGHPLFDLATLLSYWTLAEDTFNMQLIKQMPSASSGFMSRIEALNLYQKLSGRDIKDFKWIYALSLLKLGVVFQQLYAQFLRGTIKEDKYKTFNIIAEAAYERGINAFNKNIYI
;
A
#
# COMPACT_ATOMS: atom_id res chain seq x y z
N LEU A 1 11.25 10.24 -0.47
CA LEU A 1 11.17 11.53 0.22
C LEU A 1 12.58 11.99 0.59
N LYS A 2 12.88 13.25 0.34
CA LYS A 2 14.09 13.94 0.79
C LYS A 2 13.67 14.93 1.88
N PHE A 3 14.44 15.01 2.95
CA PHE A 3 14.15 15.88 4.10
C PHE A 3 15.20 16.96 4.23
N SER A 4 14.79 18.16 4.66
CA SER A 4 15.69 19.25 5.02
C SER A 4 16.44 18.93 6.33
N SER A 5 17.71 19.29 6.39
CA SER A 5 18.55 19.13 7.60
C SER A 5 18.58 20.36 8.49
N ASP A 6 17.94 21.46 8.08
CA ASP A 6 17.95 22.70 8.84
C ASP A 6 16.82 22.71 9.88
N GLN A 7 17.23 22.84 11.13
CA GLN A 7 16.39 23.01 12.32
C GLN A 7 15.50 21.81 12.69
N ASN A 8 15.93 20.93 13.54
CA ASN A 8 15.16 20.00 14.42
C ASN A 8 13.73 19.57 14.02
N ILE A 9 13.23 19.95 12.82
CA ILE A 9 11.96 19.63 12.23
C ILE A 9 12.25 18.96 10.89
N LEU A 10 11.90 17.68 10.78
CA LEU A 10 12.01 16.93 9.53
C LEU A 10 10.84 17.33 8.61
N GLU A 11 11.06 18.34 7.78
CA GLU A 11 10.08 18.72 6.76
C GLU A 11 10.43 18.02 5.43
N PRO A 12 9.44 17.46 4.71
CA PRO A 12 9.67 16.87 3.41
C PRO A 12 9.96 17.97 2.37
N GLU A 13 11.14 17.94 1.74
CA GLU A 13 11.53 18.88 0.68
C GLU A 13 11.03 18.43 -0.70
N ALA A 14 11.05 17.14 -0.98
CA ALA A 14 10.70 16.62 -2.30
C ALA A 14 10.24 15.17 -2.27
N ILE A 15 9.42 14.80 -3.25
CA ILE A 15 9.12 13.41 -3.61
C ILE A 15 10.03 13.06 -4.79
N ILE A 16 10.78 11.98 -4.67
CA ILE A 16 11.73 11.49 -5.67
C ILE A 16 11.29 10.12 -6.17
N ASP A 17 12.01 9.57 -7.17
CA ASP A 17 11.77 8.23 -7.71
C ASP A 17 10.49 8.15 -8.58
N TRP A 18 10.46 8.99 -9.60
CA TRP A 18 9.33 9.13 -10.51
C TRP A 18 9.40 8.23 -11.76
N ASP A 19 10.33 7.27 -11.82
CA ASP A 19 10.52 6.39 -12.97
C ASP A 19 9.33 5.48 -13.26
N GLN A 20 8.51 5.16 -12.24
CA GLN A 20 7.25 4.43 -12.36
C GLN A 20 6.02 5.33 -12.47
N ALA A 21 6.20 6.64 -12.56
CA ALA A 21 5.10 7.59 -12.59
C ALA A 21 4.31 7.50 -13.91
N THR A 22 2.99 7.59 -13.81
CA THR A 22 2.08 7.59 -14.95
C THR A 22 0.93 8.58 -14.75
N ARG A 23 0.28 8.94 -15.84
CA ARG A 23 -0.97 9.71 -15.76
C ARG A 23 -2.13 8.79 -15.48
N GLY A 24 -2.95 9.13 -14.49
CA GLY A 24 -4.10 8.32 -14.12
C GLY A 24 -5.04 9.03 -13.16
N HIS A 25 -5.98 8.28 -12.63
CA HIS A 25 -6.92 8.80 -11.64
C HIS A 25 -6.18 9.01 -10.29
N PRO A 26 -6.22 10.20 -9.67
CA PRO A 26 -5.43 10.51 -8.48
C PRO A 26 -5.69 9.60 -7.28
N LEU A 27 -6.92 9.07 -7.13
CA LEU A 27 -7.23 8.11 -6.08
C LEU A 27 -6.49 6.78 -6.25
N PHE A 28 -5.95 6.49 -7.45
CA PHE A 28 -5.18 5.27 -7.66
C PHE A 28 -3.81 5.34 -6.96
N ASP A 29 -3.19 6.51 -6.92
CA ASP A 29 -1.94 6.71 -6.18
C ASP A 29 -2.16 6.53 -4.68
N LEU A 30 -3.22 7.15 -4.13
CA LEU A 30 -3.59 6.97 -2.73
C LEU A 30 -3.92 5.50 -2.42
N ALA A 31 -4.70 4.84 -3.28
CA ALA A 31 -5.06 3.43 -3.09
C ALA A 31 -3.85 2.51 -3.17
N THR A 32 -2.89 2.80 -4.06
CA THR A 32 -1.62 2.08 -4.14
C THR A 32 -0.82 2.27 -2.85
N LEU A 33 -0.68 3.51 -2.35
CA LEU A 33 -0.04 3.78 -1.08
C LEU A 33 -0.70 2.99 0.07
N LEU A 34 -2.03 3.07 0.18
CA LEU A 34 -2.78 2.42 1.25
C LEU A 34 -2.84 0.88 1.11
N SER A 35 -2.56 0.32 -0.07
CA SER A 35 -2.44 -1.14 -0.23
C SER A 35 -1.19 -1.70 0.47
N TYR A 36 -0.12 -0.91 0.57
CA TYR A 36 1.10 -1.23 1.34
C TYR A 36 1.00 -0.82 2.82
N TRP A 37 -0.04 -0.07 3.20
CA TRP A 37 -0.21 0.44 4.55
C TRP A 37 -0.74 -0.64 5.47
N THR A 38 0.13 -1.17 6.33
CA THR A 38 -0.23 -2.17 7.34
C THR A 38 -0.64 -1.49 8.64
N LEU A 39 -1.57 -2.11 9.36
CA LEU A 39 -2.00 -1.70 10.69
C LEU A 39 -1.68 -2.80 11.71
N ALA A 40 -1.59 -2.46 12.98
CA ALA A 40 -1.29 -3.43 14.03
C ALA A 40 -2.36 -4.54 14.14
N GLU A 41 -3.61 -4.21 13.83
CA GLU A 41 -4.76 -5.12 13.81
C GLU A 41 -4.92 -5.94 12.53
N ASP A 42 -4.11 -5.70 11.52
CA ASP A 42 -4.13 -6.50 10.29
C ASP A 42 -3.76 -7.96 10.55
N THR A 43 -4.21 -8.85 9.68
CA THR A 43 -3.81 -10.26 9.76
C THR A 43 -2.29 -10.40 9.71
N PHE A 44 -1.76 -11.43 10.37
CA PHE A 44 -0.33 -11.72 10.37
C PHE A 44 0.27 -11.72 8.94
N ASN A 45 -0.46 -12.32 7.98
CA ASN A 45 -0.01 -12.42 6.60
C ASN A 45 0.12 -11.04 5.93
N MET A 46 -0.79 -10.10 6.21
CA MET A 46 -0.68 -8.73 5.72
C MET A 46 0.49 -7.97 6.37
N GLN A 47 0.77 -8.24 7.64
CA GLN A 47 1.89 -7.61 8.34
C GLN A 47 3.26 -8.05 7.80
N LEU A 48 3.34 -9.15 7.02
CA LEU A 48 4.57 -9.58 6.35
C LEU A 48 5.02 -8.59 5.26
N ILE A 49 4.16 -7.70 4.78
CA ILE A 49 4.51 -6.70 3.75
C ILE A 49 5.67 -5.80 4.20
N LYS A 50 5.71 -5.36 5.45
CA LYS A 50 6.81 -4.59 6.11
C LYS A 50 7.52 -3.54 5.24
N GLN A 51 6.81 -2.90 4.32
CA GLN A 51 7.38 -1.87 3.44
C GLN A 51 7.40 -0.49 4.10
N MET A 52 6.49 -0.27 5.05
CA MET A 52 6.30 0.99 5.74
C MET A 52 6.12 0.77 7.24
N PRO A 53 6.52 1.74 8.09
CA PRO A 53 6.33 1.66 9.55
C PRO A 53 4.89 2.02 9.99
N SER A 54 3.91 1.86 9.13
CA SER A 54 2.52 2.31 9.32
C SER A 54 1.76 1.56 10.42
N ALA A 55 2.26 0.38 10.85
CA ALA A 55 1.75 -0.34 12.01
C ALA A 55 2.27 0.19 13.37
N SER A 56 3.19 1.16 13.35
CA SER A 56 3.75 1.75 14.57
C SER A 56 2.78 2.72 15.22
N SER A 57 2.85 2.84 16.55
CA SER A 57 2.07 3.81 17.30
C SER A 57 2.31 5.24 16.78
N GLY A 58 1.23 6.00 16.64
CA GLY A 58 1.26 7.37 16.12
C GLY A 58 1.04 7.49 14.62
N PHE A 59 1.04 6.39 13.87
CA PHE A 59 0.59 6.42 12.48
C PHE A 59 -0.95 6.45 12.41
N MET A 60 -1.46 7.18 11.43
CA MET A 60 -2.90 7.22 11.17
C MET A 60 -3.37 5.91 10.52
N SER A 61 -4.61 5.56 10.75
CA SER A 61 -5.28 4.45 10.07
C SER A 61 -5.51 4.76 8.58
N ARG A 62 -5.81 3.74 7.79
CA ARG A 62 -6.13 3.92 6.36
C ARG A 62 -7.35 4.82 6.15
N ILE A 63 -8.37 4.73 7.01
CA ILE A 63 -9.54 5.58 6.91
C ILE A 63 -9.24 7.04 7.28
N GLU A 64 -8.40 7.27 8.28
CA GLU A 64 -7.95 8.63 8.62
C GLU A 64 -7.15 9.25 7.48
N ALA A 65 -6.23 8.49 6.86
CA ALA A 65 -5.47 8.93 5.70
C ALA A 65 -6.38 9.26 4.50
N LEU A 66 -7.39 8.43 4.23
CA LEU A 66 -8.38 8.67 3.17
C LEU A 66 -9.19 9.94 3.43
N ASN A 67 -9.68 10.12 4.66
CA ASN A 67 -10.46 11.30 5.06
C ASN A 67 -9.61 12.58 5.01
N LEU A 68 -8.36 12.50 5.44
CA LEU A 68 -7.41 13.62 5.35
C LEU A 68 -7.17 14.02 3.89
N TYR A 69 -6.95 13.01 3.01
CA TYR A 69 -6.80 13.26 1.59
C TYR A 69 -8.03 13.94 0.99
N GLN A 70 -9.23 13.47 1.29
CA GLN A 70 -10.49 14.10 0.85
C GLN A 70 -10.55 15.55 1.30
N LYS A 71 -10.27 15.81 2.59
CA LYS A 71 -10.31 17.15 3.17
C LYS A 71 -9.33 18.11 2.47
N LEU A 72 -8.11 17.64 2.23
CA LEU A 72 -7.04 18.48 1.65
C LEU A 72 -7.19 18.69 0.14
N SER A 73 -7.65 17.67 -0.58
CA SER A 73 -7.76 17.72 -2.04
C SER A 73 -9.10 18.22 -2.56
N GLY A 74 -10.14 18.19 -1.71
CA GLY A 74 -11.53 18.49 -2.10
C GLY A 74 -12.14 17.45 -3.05
N ARG A 75 -11.50 16.29 -3.27
CA ARG A 75 -11.95 15.27 -4.22
C ARG A 75 -13.04 14.37 -3.63
N ASP A 76 -13.99 13.96 -4.48
CA ASP A 76 -14.94 12.91 -4.15
C ASP A 76 -14.22 11.55 -4.05
N ILE A 77 -14.50 10.83 -2.97
CA ILE A 77 -13.90 9.51 -2.66
C ILE A 77 -14.90 8.34 -2.76
N LYS A 78 -16.11 8.59 -3.28
CA LYS A 78 -17.20 7.57 -3.34
C LYS A 78 -16.79 6.28 -4.04
N ASP A 79 -15.95 6.37 -5.07
CA ASP A 79 -15.49 5.23 -5.86
C ASP A 79 -14.19 4.61 -5.31
N PHE A 80 -13.67 5.12 -4.19
CA PHE A 80 -12.38 4.69 -3.65
C PHE A 80 -12.30 3.19 -3.40
N LYS A 81 -13.39 2.55 -2.96
CA LYS A 81 -13.41 1.11 -2.70
C LYS A 81 -13.02 0.26 -3.91
N TRP A 82 -13.50 0.63 -5.10
CA TRP A 82 -13.20 -0.08 -6.34
C TRP A 82 -11.73 0.07 -6.71
N ILE A 83 -11.24 1.29 -6.58
CA ILE A 83 -9.85 1.63 -6.87
C ILE A 83 -8.92 0.95 -5.87
N TYR A 84 -9.30 0.88 -4.59
CA TYR A 84 -8.54 0.20 -3.55
C TYR A 84 -8.51 -1.31 -3.76
N ALA A 85 -9.64 -1.94 -4.06
CA ALA A 85 -9.69 -3.36 -4.40
C ALA A 85 -8.81 -3.69 -5.63
N LEU A 86 -8.82 -2.84 -6.65
CA LEU A 86 -7.96 -2.98 -7.83
C LEU A 86 -6.47 -2.83 -7.46
N SER A 87 -6.13 -1.90 -6.57
CA SER A 87 -4.75 -1.72 -6.10
C SER A 87 -4.25 -2.92 -5.30
N LEU A 88 -5.11 -3.53 -4.49
CA LEU A 88 -4.79 -4.78 -3.77
C LEU A 88 -4.63 -5.97 -4.72
N LEU A 89 -5.46 -6.07 -5.75
CA LEU A 89 -5.30 -7.08 -6.81
C LEU A 89 -3.94 -6.90 -7.52
N LYS A 90 -3.61 -5.66 -7.92
CA LYS A 90 -2.30 -5.34 -8.51
C LYS A 90 -1.15 -5.74 -7.58
N LEU A 91 -1.24 -5.40 -6.30
CA LEU A 91 -0.24 -5.75 -5.29
C LEU A 91 -0.05 -7.26 -5.20
N GLY A 92 -1.14 -8.02 -5.11
CA GLY A 92 -1.09 -9.50 -5.09
C GLY A 92 -0.43 -10.09 -6.33
N VAL A 93 -0.75 -9.55 -7.52
CA VAL A 93 -0.11 -9.97 -8.78
C VAL A 93 1.41 -9.72 -8.76
N VAL A 94 1.86 -8.57 -8.25
CA VAL A 94 3.29 -8.25 -8.14
C VAL A 94 4.00 -9.25 -7.21
N PHE A 95 3.45 -9.52 -6.03
CA PHE A 95 4.02 -10.50 -5.11
C PHE A 95 4.02 -11.91 -5.70
N GLN A 96 2.96 -12.30 -6.41
CA GLN A 96 2.88 -13.59 -7.08
C GLN A 96 3.91 -13.74 -8.19
N GLN A 97 4.18 -12.69 -8.96
CA GLN A 97 5.21 -12.68 -10.00
C GLN A 97 6.62 -12.82 -9.39
N LEU A 98 6.91 -12.12 -8.31
CA LEU A 98 8.18 -12.22 -7.60
C LEU A 98 8.37 -13.62 -6.99
N TYR A 99 7.32 -14.20 -6.41
CA TYR A 99 7.34 -15.59 -5.93
C TYR A 99 7.61 -16.59 -7.05
N ALA A 100 6.98 -16.42 -8.22
CA ALA A 100 7.22 -17.27 -9.39
C ALA A 100 8.68 -17.16 -9.90
N GLN A 101 9.28 -15.97 -9.86
CA GLN A 101 10.68 -15.78 -10.20
C GLN A 101 11.61 -16.48 -9.18
N PHE A 102 11.25 -16.43 -7.89
CA PHE A 102 11.97 -17.16 -6.84
C PHE A 102 11.92 -18.67 -7.08
N LEU A 103 10.75 -19.23 -7.37
CA LEU A 103 10.61 -20.66 -7.67
C LEU A 103 11.41 -21.11 -8.91
N ARG A 104 11.56 -20.22 -9.89
CA ARG A 104 12.39 -20.48 -11.09
C ARG A 104 13.88 -20.29 -10.83
N GLY A 105 14.29 -19.85 -9.64
CA GLY A 105 15.69 -19.58 -9.30
C GLY A 105 16.26 -18.31 -9.93
N THR A 106 15.43 -17.45 -10.54
CA THR A 106 15.85 -16.18 -11.14
C THR A 106 16.25 -15.17 -10.07
N ILE A 107 15.52 -15.17 -8.94
CA ILE A 107 15.84 -14.44 -7.72
C ILE A 107 16.04 -15.44 -6.58
N LYS A 108 16.98 -15.17 -5.67
CA LYS A 108 17.44 -16.18 -4.71
C LYS A 108 17.25 -15.77 -3.24
N GLU A 109 16.87 -14.55 -2.97
CA GLU A 109 16.76 -14.04 -1.59
C GLU A 109 15.57 -14.69 -0.87
N ASP A 110 15.82 -15.15 0.33
CA ASP A 110 14.86 -15.89 1.18
C ASP A 110 13.58 -15.12 1.49
N LYS A 111 13.61 -13.80 1.45
CA LYS A 111 12.42 -12.96 1.67
C LYS A 111 11.27 -13.28 0.70
N TYR A 112 11.58 -13.78 -0.50
CA TYR A 112 10.58 -14.09 -1.51
C TYR A 112 9.80 -15.39 -1.26
N LYS A 113 10.26 -16.23 -0.33
CA LYS A 113 9.59 -17.51 0.04
C LYS A 113 8.16 -17.34 0.52
N THR A 114 7.84 -16.21 1.14
CA THR A 114 6.52 -15.92 1.73
C THR A 114 5.63 -15.05 0.85
N PHE A 115 6.07 -14.71 -0.34
CA PHE A 115 5.35 -13.75 -1.18
C PHE A 115 4.02 -14.28 -1.73
N ASN A 116 3.87 -15.60 -1.88
CA ASN A 116 2.57 -16.21 -2.17
C ASN A 116 1.55 -15.96 -1.06
N ILE A 117 1.99 -16.05 0.21
CA ILE A 117 1.12 -15.82 1.38
C ILE A 117 0.67 -14.36 1.44
N ILE A 118 1.59 -13.43 1.15
CA ILE A 118 1.28 -12.00 1.07
C ILE A 118 0.31 -11.73 -0.09
N ALA A 119 0.51 -12.36 -1.24
CA ALA A 119 -0.38 -12.23 -2.39
C ALA A 119 -1.81 -12.69 -2.06
N GLU A 120 -1.96 -13.85 -1.42
CA GLU A 120 -3.26 -14.35 -0.97
C GLU A 120 -3.94 -13.38 0.00
N ALA A 121 -3.21 -12.88 1.00
CA ALA A 121 -3.74 -11.91 1.95
C ALA A 121 -4.18 -10.59 1.28
N ALA A 122 -3.45 -10.14 0.27
CA ALA A 122 -3.84 -8.96 -0.52
C ALA A 122 -5.13 -9.22 -1.31
N TYR A 123 -5.29 -10.40 -1.92
CA TYR A 123 -6.52 -10.78 -2.61
C TYR A 123 -7.71 -10.87 -1.66
N GLU A 124 -7.56 -11.52 -0.51
CA GLU A 124 -8.61 -11.62 0.49
C GLU A 124 -9.06 -10.23 0.99
N ARG A 125 -8.10 -9.34 1.26
CA ARG A 125 -8.41 -7.95 1.63
C ARG A 125 -9.14 -7.22 0.50
N GLY A 126 -8.71 -7.41 -0.75
CA GLY A 126 -9.37 -6.80 -1.92
C GLY A 126 -10.82 -7.25 -2.06
N ILE A 127 -11.10 -8.55 -1.91
CA ILE A 127 -12.44 -9.12 -1.92
C ILE A 127 -13.29 -8.56 -0.76
N ASN A 128 -12.71 -8.46 0.44
CA ASN A 128 -13.40 -7.90 1.60
C ASN A 128 -13.74 -6.41 1.43
N ALA A 129 -12.80 -5.62 0.92
CA ALA A 129 -13.03 -4.21 0.61
C ALA A 129 -14.15 -4.03 -0.41
N PHE A 130 -14.17 -4.88 -1.44
CA PHE A 130 -15.21 -4.87 -2.46
C PHE A 130 -16.58 -5.22 -1.90
N ASN A 131 -16.70 -6.32 -1.12
CA ASN A 131 -17.96 -6.85 -0.67
C ASN A 131 -18.55 -6.11 0.53
N LYS A 132 -17.72 -5.65 1.46
CA LYS A 132 -18.16 -5.15 2.77
C LYS A 132 -18.07 -3.63 2.92
N ASN A 133 -17.65 -2.89 1.91
CA ASN A 133 -17.30 -1.46 2.02
C ASN A 133 -16.27 -1.15 3.13
N ILE A 134 -15.42 -2.10 3.46
CA ILE A 134 -14.43 -1.95 4.52
C ILE A 134 -13.09 -1.65 3.86
N TYR A 135 -12.60 -0.42 4.03
CA TYR A 135 -11.23 0.00 3.64
C TYR A 135 -10.19 -0.33 4.72
N ILE A 136 -10.59 -1.12 5.67
CA ILE A 136 -9.90 -1.36 6.93
C ILE A 136 -9.42 -2.81 6.97
#